data_70d750b43adfd705693c7faadf615f9f
#
_entry.id   70d750b43adfd705693c7faadf615f9f
#
_cell.length_a   1.000
_cell.length_b   1.000
_cell.length_c   1.000
_cell.angle_alpha   90.00
_cell.angle_beta   90.00
_cell.angle_gamma   90.00
#
_symmetry.space_group_name_H-M   'P 1'
#
loop_
_entity.id
_entity.type
_entity.pdbx_description
1 polymer ?
#
loop_
_entity_poly.entity_id
_entity_poly.type
_entity_poly.pdbx_seq_one_letter_code
_entity_poly.pdbx_strand_id
1 'polypeptide(L)'
;MADSSTPLLRVSDMAVDFRTLEGPVHAVEGVDLEISAGETVAIVGESGSGKSTTAMAVIGLLPGNGRVVRGSIRLDGEELVGAPESTLRRIRGGSIGLVPQDPMSNLNPVSKIGTQVAETLLAHGLATSKDVDAKVVETL
;
A
#
# COMPACT_ATOMS: atom_id res chain seq x y z
N MET A 1 16.39 20.30 -7.47
CA MET A 1 16.96 19.72 -6.24
C MET A 1 15.82 19.56 -5.26
N ALA A 2 15.40 18.34 -4.98
CA ALA A 2 14.38 18.10 -3.95
C ALA A 2 15.00 18.54 -2.62
N ASP A 3 14.24 19.33 -1.87
CA ASP A 3 14.64 19.80 -0.54
C ASP A 3 14.78 18.57 0.36
N SER A 4 16.01 18.32 0.84
CA SER A 4 16.41 17.13 1.62
C SER A 4 15.73 17.07 3.00
N SER A 5 14.81 17.98 3.30
CA SER A 5 14.15 18.11 4.60
C SER A 5 12.73 17.50 4.65
N THR A 6 12.15 17.14 3.50
CA THR A 6 10.78 16.61 3.46
C THR A 6 10.84 15.09 3.29
N PRO A 7 10.29 14.30 4.24
CA PRO A 7 10.25 12.86 4.11
C PRO A 7 9.40 12.43 2.92
N LEU A 8 9.81 11.35 2.25
CA LEU A 8 9.05 10.73 1.16
C LEU A 8 7.71 10.20 1.65
N LEU A 9 7.72 9.50 2.79
CA LEU A 9 6.50 9.07 3.49
C LEU A 9 6.48 9.68 4.88
N ARG A 10 5.35 10.27 5.25
CA ARG A 10 5.08 10.74 6.61
C ARG A 10 3.74 10.20 7.08
N VAL A 11 3.76 9.52 8.21
CA VAL A 11 2.58 9.11 8.98
C VAL A 11 2.60 9.89 10.27
N SER A 12 1.50 10.53 10.63
CA SER A 12 1.41 11.38 11.84
C SER A 12 0.16 11.03 12.63
N ASP A 13 0.35 10.69 13.92
CA ASP A 13 -0.70 10.35 14.89
C ASP A 13 -1.78 9.40 14.32
N MET A 14 -1.36 8.42 13.53
CA MET A 14 -2.28 7.52 12.84
C MET A 14 -2.92 6.54 13.83
N ALA A 15 -4.26 6.47 13.81
CA ALA A 15 -5.04 5.46 14.50
C ALA A 15 -5.96 4.72 13.54
N VAL A 16 -6.06 3.39 13.72
CA VAL A 16 -6.88 2.50 12.89
C VAL A 16 -7.83 1.69 13.75
N ASP A 17 -9.10 1.74 13.40
CA ASP A 17 -10.16 0.95 14.01
C ASP A 17 -10.75 -0.06 13.03
N PHE A 18 -11.11 -1.22 13.56
CA PHE A 18 -11.96 -2.20 12.87
C PHE A 18 -13.34 -2.25 13.51
N ARG A 19 -14.38 -2.15 12.70
CA ARG A 19 -15.75 -2.35 13.15
C ARG A 19 -16.03 -3.85 13.30
N THR A 20 -16.49 -4.27 14.48
CA THR A 20 -16.95 -5.63 14.74
C THR A 20 -18.38 -5.61 15.31
N LEU A 21 -19.00 -6.78 15.40
CA LEU A 21 -20.33 -6.91 16.00
C LEU A 21 -20.35 -6.55 17.50
N GLU A 22 -19.22 -6.69 18.17
CA GLU A 22 -19.04 -6.40 19.61
C GLU A 22 -18.59 -4.94 19.86
N GLY A 23 -18.41 -4.16 18.80
CA GLY A 23 -17.95 -2.77 18.87
C GLY A 23 -16.63 -2.53 18.10
N PRO A 24 -16.08 -1.32 18.19
CA PRO A 24 -14.81 -1.01 17.52
C PRO A 24 -13.62 -1.68 18.23
N VAL A 25 -12.70 -2.22 17.44
CA VAL A 25 -11.41 -2.71 17.91
C VAL A 25 -10.33 -1.72 17.46
N HIS A 26 -9.64 -1.13 18.43
CA HIS A 26 -8.52 -0.20 18.19
C HIS A 26 -7.26 -1.01 17.86
N ALA A 27 -6.92 -1.13 16.57
CA ALA A 27 -5.82 -1.96 16.11
C ALA A 27 -4.48 -1.22 16.07
N VAL A 28 -4.52 0.09 15.89
CA VAL A 28 -3.35 0.97 15.89
C VAL A 28 -3.73 2.27 16.57
N GLU A 29 -2.88 2.76 17.47
CA GLU A 29 -3.08 4.02 18.19
C GLU A 29 -1.83 4.90 18.13
N GLY A 30 -1.96 6.08 17.51
CA GLY A 30 -0.97 7.15 17.58
C GLY A 30 0.38 6.81 16.97
N VAL A 31 0.41 6.17 15.80
CA VAL A 31 1.67 5.85 15.12
C VAL A 31 2.19 7.05 14.37
N ASP A 32 3.47 7.39 14.66
CA ASP A 32 4.28 8.34 13.90
C ASP A 32 5.41 7.60 13.20
N LEU A 33 5.60 7.88 11.91
CA LEU A 33 6.64 7.27 11.08
C LEU A 33 7.04 8.25 9.97
N GLU A 34 8.33 8.41 9.76
CA GLU A 34 8.88 9.13 8.62
C GLU A 34 9.88 8.25 7.88
N ILE A 35 9.85 8.31 6.55
CA ILE A 35 10.80 7.62 5.68
C ILE A 35 11.29 8.63 4.65
N SER A 36 12.59 8.83 4.63
CA SER A 36 13.27 9.69 3.65
C SER A 36 13.58 8.92 2.36
N ALA A 37 13.84 9.63 1.27
CA ALA A 37 14.26 9.00 0.03
C ALA A 37 15.56 8.21 0.22
N GLY A 38 15.59 6.95 -0.22
CA GLY A 38 16.73 6.03 -0.08
C GLY A 38 16.88 5.41 1.32
N GLU A 39 15.96 5.70 2.26
CA GLU A 39 15.98 5.14 3.60
C GLU A 39 15.29 3.78 3.64
N THR A 40 15.77 2.90 4.52
CA THR A 40 15.12 1.63 4.87
C THR A 40 14.73 1.65 6.33
N VAL A 41 13.45 1.49 6.62
CA VAL A 41 12.90 1.46 7.97
C VAL A 41 12.30 0.08 8.26
N ALA A 42 12.61 -0.49 9.44
CA ALA A 42 12.04 -1.75 9.91
C ALA A 42 11.07 -1.51 11.06
N ILE A 43 9.85 -2.05 10.95
CA ILE A 43 8.87 -2.06 12.03
C ILE A 43 8.93 -3.44 12.70
N VAL A 44 9.31 -3.46 13.98
CA VAL A 44 9.50 -4.69 14.78
C VAL A 44 8.45 -4.74 15.89
N GLY A 45 8.01 -5.92 16.25
CA GLY A 45 7.02 -6.14 17.31
C GLY A 45 6.44 -7.55 17.27
N GLU A 46 5.70 -7.92 18.30
CA GLU A 46 5.04 -9.21 18.41
C GLU A 46 3.92 -9.41 17.37
N SER A 47 3.45 -10.66 17.22
CA SER A 47 2.27 -10.94 16.41
C SER A 47 1.05 -10.18 16.95
N GLY A 48 0.26 -9.56 16.08
CA GLY A 48 -0.90 -8.76 16.48
C GLY A 48 -0.61 -7.33 16.93
N SER A 49 0.65 -6.87 16.93
CA SER A 49 1.02 -5.50 17.35
C SER A 49 0.67 -4.39 16.32
N GLY A 50 -0.07 -4.68 15.27
CA GLY A 50 -0.51 -3.67 14.30
C GLY A 50 0.43 -3.40 13.12
N LYS A 51 1.58 -4.09 12.98
CA LYS A 51 2.55 -3.86 11.89
C LYS A 51 1.93 -3.96 10.50
N SER A 52 1.24 -5.07 10.22
CA SER A 52 0.58 -5.29 8.93
C SER A 52 -0.59 -4.31 8.72
N THR A 53 -1.31 -3.99 9.80
CA THR A 53 -2.39 -2.99 9.76
C THR A 53 -1.84 -1.61 9.39
N THR A 54 -0.69 -1.22 9.96
CA THR A 54 0.01 0.03 9.62
C THR A 54 0.40 0.05 8.13
N ALA A 55 1.03 -1.01 7.64
CA ALA A 55 1.40 -1.10 6.22
C ALA A 55 0.17 -1.04 5.30
N MET A 56 -0.91 -1.77 5.63
CA MET A 56 -2.15 -1.74 4.85
C MET A 56 -2.85 -0.37 4.90
N ALA A 57 -2.78 0.34 6.03
CA ALA A 57 -3.31 1.70 6.15
C ALA A 57 -2.56 2.66 5.23
N VAL A 58 -1.22 2.58 5.19
CA VAL A 58 -0.38 3.44 4.34
C VAL A 58 -0.74 3.33 2.85
N ILE A 59 -1.02 2.12 2.36
CA ILE A 59 -1.39 1.90 0.95
C ILE A 59 -2.91 1.98 0.70
N GLY A 60 -3.70 2.28 1.73
CA GLY A 60 -5.16 2.36 1.62
C GLY A 60 -5.85 1.04 1.30
N LEU A 61 -5.28 -0.10 1.75
CA LEU A 61 -5.82 -1.46 1.54
C LEU A 61 -6.33 -2.10 2.84
N LEU A 62 -6.80 -1.31 3.79
CA LEU A 62 -7.50 -1.86 4.94
C LEU A 62 -8.73 -2.65 4.49
N PRO A 63 -9.07 -3.78 5.15
CA PRO A 63 -10.33 -4.48 4.94
C PRO A 63 -11.54 -3.54 5.07
N GLY A 64 -12.66 -3.87 4.44
CA GLY A 64 -13.84 -2.99 4.36
C GLY A 64 -14.45 -2.57 5.71
N ASN A 65 -14.15 -3.29 6.78
CA ASN A 65 -14.52 -2.92 8.15
C ASN A 65 -13.44 -2.12 8.89
N GLY A 66 -12.25 -1.93 8.28
CA GLY A 66 -11.13 -1.16 8.84
C GLY A 66 -11.08 0.25 8.27
N ARG A 67 -10.69 1.23 9.07
CA ARG A 67 -10.50 2.61 8.63
C ARG A 67 -9.47 3.35 9.49
N VAL A 68 -8.78 4.30 8.88
CA VAL A 68 -8.02 5.31 9.61
C VAL A 68 -9.04 6.27 10.24
N VAL A 69 -9.03 6.35 11.59
CA VAL A 69 -9.97 7.19 12.36
C VAL A 69 -9.36 8.50 12.82
N ARG A 70 -8.03 8.58 12.85
CA ARG A 70 -7.27 9.76 13.23
C ARG A 70 -5.92 9.77 12.54
N GLY A 71 -5.35 10.96 12.39
CA GLY A 71 -4.01 11.18 11.83
C GLY A 71 -3.99 11.42 10.34
N SER A 72 -2.78 11.44 9.80
CA SER A 72 -2.48 11.78 8.40
C SER A 72 -1.46 10.79 7.85
N ILE A 73 -1.58 10.45 6.58
CA ILE A 73 -0.59 9.65 5.83
C ILE A 73 -0.28 10.43 4.56
N ARG A 74 0.96 10.88 4.41
CA ARG A 74 1.39 11.65 3.24
C ARG A 74 2.52 10.95 2.50
N LEU A 75 2.34 10.80 1.20
CA LEU A 75 3.38 10.32 0.28
C LEU A 75 3.75 11.47 -0.65
N ASP A 76 5.02 11.85 -0.64
CA ASP A 76 5.54 12.99 -1.43
C ASP A 76 4.66 14.26 -1.26
N GLY A 77 4.22 14.50 -0.02
CA GLY A 77 3.34 15.62 0.35
C GLY A 77 1.86 15.41 0.05
N GLU A 78 1.46 14.40 -0.73
CA GLU A 78 0.05 14.12 -1.05
C GLU A 78 -0.63 13.33 0.08
N GLU A 79 -1.78 13.82 0.59
CA GLU A 79 -2.54 13.17 1.66
C GLU A 79 -3.30 11.94 1.13
N LEU A 80 -3.13 10.79 1.80
CA LEU A 80 -3.75 9.53 1.41
C LEU A 80 -4.98 9.17 2.24
N VAL A 81 -5.11 9.71 3.47
CA VAL A 81 -6.29 9.46 4.30
C VAL A 81 -7.50 10.16 3.69
N GLY A 82 -8.53 9.38 3.34
CA GLY A 82 -9.72 9.91 2.69
C GLY A 82 -9.53 10.30 1.21
N ALA A 83 -8.38 10.01 0.62
CA ALA A 83 -8.15 10.26 -0.80
C ALA A 83 -9.12 9.44 -1.68
N PRO A 84 -9.56 9.97 -2.82
CA PRO A 84 -10.43 9.26 -3.74
C PRO A 84 -9.73 8.02 -4.30
N GLU A 85 -10.51 6.99 -4.63
CA GLU A 85 -9.97 5.70 -5.12
C GLU A 85 -9.12 5.86 -6.40
N SER A 86 -9.42 6.87 -7.23
CA SER A 86 -8.61 7.19 -8.41
C SER A 86 -7.17 7.58 -8.06
N THR A 87 -6.99 8.34 -6.98
CA THR A 87 -5.68 8.71 -6.44
C THR A 87 -4.97 7.49 -5.88
N LEU A 88 -5.65 6.71 -5.03
CA LEU A 88 -5.06 5.50 -4.42
C LEU A 88 -4.66 4.48 -5.48
N ARG A 89 -5.46 4.30 -6.53
CA ARG A 89 -5.14 3.40 -7.65
C ARG A 89 -3.89 3.84 -8.42
N ARG A 90 -3.71 5.13 -8.64
CA ARG A 90 -2.50 5.68 -9.27
C ARG A 90 -1.25 5.43 -8.43
N ILE A 91 -1.38 5.56 -7.12
CA ILE A 91 -0.26 5.39 -6.18
C ILE A 91 0.11 3.91 -6.02
N ARG A 92 -0.88 3.02 -5.89
CA ARG A 92 -0.66 1.58 -5.79
C ARG A 92 -0.06 1.04 -7.09
N GLY A 93 1.12 0.45 -7.01
CA GLY A 93 1.88 -0.06 -8.16
C GLY A 93 2.67 1.00 -8.94
N GLY A 94 2.29 2.29 -8.87
CA GLY A 94 3.03 3.37 -9.52
C GLY A 94 4.08 4.02 -8.60
N SER A 95 3.71 4.30 -7.35
CA SER A 95 4.58 4.97 -6.37
C SER A 95 4.88 4.10 -5.15
N ILE A 96 3.96 3.19 -4.77
CA ILE A 96 4.13 2.24 -3.67
C ILE A 96 3.90 0.83 -4.20
N GLY A 97 4.88 -0.05 -3.98
CA GLY A 97 4.74 -1.49 -4.14
C GLY A 97 4.56 -2.18 -2.80
N LEU A 98 3.79 -3.26 -2.75
CA LEU A 98 3.64 -4.14 -1.59
C LEU A 98 4.11 -5.55 -1.94
N VAL A 99 5.00 -6.10 -1.12
CA VAL A 99 5.33 -7.53 -1.14
C VAL A 99 4.71 -8.15 0.11
N PRO A 100 3.62 -8.94 -0.03
CA PRO A 100 2.96 -9.57 1.11
C PRO A 100 3.79 -10.71 1.68
N GLN A 101 3.51 -11.09 2.94
CA GLN A 101 4.21 -12.18 3.64
C GLN A 101 4.04 -13.54 2.95
N ASP A 102 2.87 -13.79 2.37
CA ASP A 102 2.58 -14.96 1.55
C ASP A 102 2.16 -14.52 0.14
N PRO A 103 3.14 -14.38 -0.79
CA PRO A 103 2.85 -13.94 -2.15
C PRO A 103 2.00 -14.93 -2.94
N MET A 104 2.04 -16.22 -2.59
CA MET A 104 1.29 -17.27 -3.32
C MET A 104 -0.22 -17.16 -3.10
N SER A 105 -0.66 -16.73 -1.93
CA SER A 105 -2.10 -16.52 -1.63
C SER A 105 -2.71 -15.34 -2.40
N ASN A 106 -1.88 -14.46 -2.97
CA ASN A 106 -2.32 -13.30 -3.75
C ASN A 106 -2.40 -13.58 -5.26
N LEU A 107 -1.92 -14.74 -5.70
CA LEU A 107 -2.08 -15.17 -7.09
C LEU A 107 -3.40 -15.91 -7.27
N ASN A 108 -4.12 -15.58 -8.34
CA ASN A 108 -5.32 -16.31 -8.70
C ASN A 108 -4.94 -17.70 -9.27
N PRO A 109 -5.21 -18.82 -8.56
CA PRO A 109 -4.76 -20.15 -8.97
C PRO A 109 -5.43 -20.67 -10.25
N VAL A 110 -6.53 -20.07 -10.67
CA VAL A 110 -7.25 -20.45 -11.89
C VAL A 110 -6.89 -19.58 -13.10
N SER A 111 -6.01 -18.60 -12.93
CA SER A 111 -5.52 -17.72 -14.00
C SER A 111 -4.04 -17.95 -14.26
N LYS A 112 -3.63 -17.90 -15.52
CA LYS A 112 -2.21 -17.98 -15.89
C LYS A 112 -1.43 -16.81 -15.30
N ILE A 113 -0.22 -17.05 -14.82
CA ILE A 113 0.65 -15.99 -14.26
C ILE A 113 0.88 -14.88 -15.29
N GLY A 114 1.17 -15.22 -16.54
CA GLY A 114 1.35 -14.24 -17.61
C GLY A 114 0.15 -13.30 -17.78
N THR A 115 -1.08 -13.81 -17.63
CA THR A 115 -2.30 -12.97 -17.69
C THR A 115 -2.33 -11.97 -16.53
N GLN A 116 -2.00 -12.40 -15.31
CA GLN A 116 -2.00 -11.55 -14.12
C GLN A 116 -0.93 -10.44 -14.22
N VAL A 117 0.26 -10.78 -14.74
CA VAL A 117 1.31 -9.78 -15.03
C VAL A 117 0.86 -8.82 -16.13
N ALA A 118 0.24 -9.33 -17.21
CA ALA A 118 -0.27 -8.52 -18.29
C ALA A 118 -1.31 -7.49 -17.82
N GLU A 119 -2.26 -7.90 -16.98
CA GLU A 119 -3.27 -7.02 -16.39
C GLU A 119 -2.64 -5.85 -15.62
N THR A 120 -1.60 -6.12 -14.83
CA THR A 120 -0.87 -5.08 -14.08
C THR A 120 -0.16 -4.11 -15.02
N LEU A 121 0.54 -4.62 -16.03
CA LEU A 121 1.25 -3.79 -17.01
C LEU A 121 0.29 -2.88 -17.79
N LEU A 122 -0.86 -3.41 -18.21
CA LEU A 122 -1.88 -2.65 -18.92
C LEU A 122 -2.57 -1.61 -18.02
N ALA A 123 -2.91 -1.99 -16.78
CA ALA A 123 -3.57 -1.10 -15.84
C ALA A 123 -2.74 0.14 -15.48
N HIS A 124 -1.41 0.00 -15.45
CA HIS A 124 -0.47 1.09 -15.18
C HIS A 124 0.08 1.77 -16.44
N GLY A 125 -0.41 1.42 -17.63
CA GLY A 125 0.05 2.00 -18.89
C GLY A 125 1.52 1.67 -19.23
N LEU A 126 2.08 0.64 -18.62
CA LEU A 126 3.46 0.18 -18.83
C LEU A 126 3.58 -0.68 -20.10
N ALA A 127 2.45 -1.17 -20.62
CA ALA A 127 2.34 -1.92 -21.85
C ALA A 127 1.08 -1.51 -22.63
N THR A 128 1.09 -1.82 -23.91
CA THR A 128 -0.08 -1.76 -24.79
C THR A 128 -0.51 -3.17 -25.18
N SER A 129 -1.72 -3.34 -25.74
CA SER A 129 -2.17 -4.64 -26.24
C SER A 129 -1.28 -5.25 -27.33
N LYS A 130 -0.37 -4.46 -27.91
CA LYS A 130 0.54 -4.91 -28.99
C LYS A 130 1.86 -5.45 -28.46
N ASP A 131 2.32 -4.99 -27.30
CA ASP A 131 3.64 -5.31 -26.74
C ASP A 131 3.58 -5.98 -25.36
N VAL A 132 2.39 -6.19 -24.81
CA VAL A 132 2.21 -6.75 -23.47
C VAL A 132 2.81 -8.14 -23.32
N ASP A 133 2.65 -9.02 -24.30
CA ASP A 133 3.17 -10.39 -24.23
C ASP A 133 4.71 -10.40 -24.15
N ALA A 134 5.37 -9.55 -24.94
CA ALA A 134 6.83 -9.41 -24.89
C ALA A 134 7.30 -8.89 -23.51
N LYS A 135 6.62 -7.89 -22.95
CA LYS A 135 6.93 -7.32 -21.64
C LYS A 135 6.64 -8.29 -20.49
N VAL A 136 5.62 -9.13 -20.62
CA VAL A 136 5.36 -10.21 -19.65
C VAL A 136 6.54 -11.17 -19.59
N VAL A 137 7.05 -11.60 -20.75
CA VAL A 137 8.22 -12.50 -20.79
C VAL A 137 9.48 -11.84 -20.21
N GLU A 138 9.67 -10.55 -20.44
CA GLU A 138 10.80 -9.81 -19.88
C GLU A 138 10.70 -9.64 -18.34
N THR A 139 9.47 -9.58 -17.81
CA THR A 139 9.21 -9.39 -16.38
C THR A 139 9.36 -10.68 -15.58
N LEU A 140 9.08 -11.84 -16.18
CA LEU A 140 9.15 -13.18 -15.57
C LEU A 140 10.55 -13.79 -15.68
#